data_9fe98e65e6a4b6ad45cc552bfce44cc3
#
_entry.id   9fe98e65e6a4b6ad45cc552bfce44cc3
#
_cell.length_a   1.000
_cell.length_b   1.000
_cell.length_c   1.000
_cell.angle_alpha   90.00
_cell.angle_beta   90.00
_cell.angle_gamma   90.00
#
_symmetry.space_group_name_H-M   'P 1'
#
loop_
_entity.id
_entity.type
_entity.pdbx_description
1 polymer ?
#
loop_
_entity_poly.entity_id
_entity_poly.type
_entity_poly.pdbx_seq_one_letter_code
_entity_poly.pdbx_strand_id
1 'polypeptide(L)'
;WSRQAFEKEFNLDYSYRFVLEEEGEIIGYAVVWQIYDEATIMSIAIKKDRWGKGYGKRLMKFLIEYFKGKVSRFVLDVRRSNIRAIRLYQSIGFKIISERRGYYSDGEDAFQMTLELEENGGDKGKAFEAVNTGG
;
A
#
# COMPACT_ATOMS: atom_id res chain seq x y z
N TRP A 1 -7.10 7.66 -10.64
CA TRP A 1 -7.33 8.82 -9.81
C TRP A 1 -6.97 10.09 -10.56
N SER A 2 -7.88 11.03 -10.60
CA SER A 2 -7.63 12.33 -11.22
C SER A 2 -6.95 13.26 -10.22
N ARG A 3 -6.39 14.36 -10.74
CA ARG A 3 -5.82 15.39 -9.89
C ARG A 3 -6.87 15.93 -8.91
N GLN A 4 -8.09 16.14 -9.43
CA GLN A 4 -9.19 16.67 -8.62
C GLN A 4 -9.54 15.72 -7.48
N ALA A 5 -9.60 14.42 -7.76
CA ALA A 5 -9.88 13.42 -6.72
C ALA A 5 -8.77 13.41 -5.68
N PHE A 6 -7.51 13.50 -6.12
CA PHE A 6 -6.37 13.54 -5.21
C PHE A 6 -6.45 14.77 -4.29
N GLU A 7 -6.83 15.92 -4.84
CA GLU A 7 -6.93 17.14 -4.04
C GLU A 7 -8.03 17.07 -3.00
N LYS A 8 -9.13 16.39 -3.32
CA LYS A 8 -10.24 16.22 -2.35
C LYS A 8 -9.83 15.44 -1.13
N GLU A 9 -8.81 14.59 -1.25
CA GLU A 9 -8.33 13.79 -0.12
C GLU A 9 -7.78 14.64 1.01
N PHE A 10 -7.38 15.86 0.73
CA PHE A 10 -6.85 16.75 1.76
C PHE A 10 -7.87 17.08 2.84
N ASN A 11 -9.15 16.83 2.57
CA ASN A 11 -10.22 17.11 3.54
C ASN A 11 -10.61 15.90 4.38
N LEU A 12 -9.92 14.77 4.22
CA LEU A 12 -10.22 13.54 4.94
C LEU A 12 -9.15 13.28 5.98
N ASP A 13 -9.55 13.25 7.26
CA ASP A 13 -8.61 13.08 8.36
C ASP A 13 -7.84 11.76 8.30
N TYR A 14 -8.47 10.71 7.76
CA TYR A 14 -7.87 9.38 7.69
C TYR A 14 -7.06 9.15 6.41
N SER A 15 -6.98 10.15 5.54
CA SER A 15 -6.29 10.00 4.26
C SER A 15 -4.87 10.57 4.36
N TYR A 16 -3.91 9.75 3.93
CA TYR A 16 -2.50 10.12 3.84
C TYR A 16 -2.10 10.14 2.39
N ARG A 17 -1.47 11.22 1.95
CA ARG A 17 -1.08 11.39 0.56
C ARG A 17 0.42 11.54 0.51
N PHE A 18 1.03 10.83 -0.43
CA PHE A 18 2.48 10.81 -0.61
C PHE A 18 2.80 11.04 -2.07
N VAL A 19 3.88 11.73 -2.33
CA VAL A 19 4.41 11.84 -3.69
C VAL A 19 5.85 11.36 -3.66
N LEU A 20 6.25 10.75 -4.78
CA LEU A 20 7.64 10.35 -4.99
C LEU A 20 8.23 11.33 -5.99
N GLU A 21 9.31 11.98 -5.57
CA GLU A 21 9.92 13.04 -6.36
C GLU A 21 11.34 12.65 -6.72
N GLU A 22 11.74 12.92 -7.95
CA GLU A 22 13.10 12.69 -8.42
C GLU A 22 13.55 13.92 -9.19
N GLU A 23 14.64 14.56 -8.71
CA GLU A 23 15.22 15.74 -9.37
C GLU A 23 14.17 16.80 -9.66
N GLY A 24 13.30 17.06 -8.70
CA GLY A 24 12.27 18.09 -8.81
C GLY A 24 11.02 17.68 -9.59
N GLU A 25 10.97 16.47 -10.10
CA GLU A 25 9.83 15.98 -10.85
C GLU A 25 9.06 14.95 -10.02
N ILE A 26 7.73 15.08 -9.96
CA ILE A 26 6.89 14.10 -9.29
C ILE A 26 6.70 12.93 -10.24
N ILE A 27 7.20 11.75 -9.86
CA ILE A 27 7.17 10.55 -10.69
C ILE A 27 6.27 9.47 -10.14
N GLY A 28 5.65 9.69 -8.99
CA GLY A 28 4.73 8.71 -8.41
C GLY A 28 3.94 9.30 -7.27
N TYR A 29 2.91 8.58 -6.87
CA TYR A 29 2.10 9.01 -5.73
C TYR A 29 1.44 7.81 -5.07
N ALA A 30 0.96 8.01 -3.85
CA ALA A 30 0.15 7.01 -3.15
C ALA A 30 -0.87 7.72 -2.28
N VAL A 31 -2.06 7.13 -2.21
CA VAL A 31 -3.11 7.55 -1.28
C VAL A 31 -3.42 6.37 -0.39
N VAL A 32 -3.31 6.55 0.91
CA VAL A 32 -3.51 5.50 1.89
C VAL A 32 -4.53 5.99 2.91
N TRP A 33 -5.54 5.19 3.18
CA TRP A 33 -6.49 5.48 4.25
C TRP A 33 -6.12 4.64 5.46
N GLN A 34 -5.96 5.30 6.60
CA GLN A 34 -5.75 4.60 7.86
C GLN A 34 -7.03 4.65 8.66
N ILE A 35 -7.65 3.49 8.88
CA ILE A 35 -8.88 3.38 9.66
C ILE A 35 -8.59 2.33 10.72
N TYR A 36 -8.57 2.76 11.97
CA TYR A 36 -8.17 1.93 13.11
C TYR A 36 -6.77 1.38 12.86
N ASP A 37 -6.60 0.07 12.86
CA ASP A 37 -5.29 -0.57 12.72
C ASP A 37 -5.03 -1.09 11.31
N GLU A 38 -5.77 -0.60 10.32
CA GLU A 38 -5.65 -1.07 8.95
C GLU A 38 -5.32 0.09 8.01
N ALA A 39 -4.33 -0.11 7.15
CA ALA A 39 -3.99 0.85 6.10
C ALA A 39 -4.46 0.28 4.77
N THR A 40 -5.39 0.98 4.12
CA THR A 40 -5.88 0.60 2.81
C THR A 40 -5.21 1.46 1.76
N ILE A 41 -4.52 0.84 0.81
CA ILE A 41 -3.92 1.57 -0.31
C ILE A 41 -5.03 1.83 -1.31
N MET A 42 -5.48 3.08 -1.35
CA MET A 42 -6.58 3.47 -2.23
C MET A 42 -6.13 3.69 -3.66
N SER A 43 -4.89 4.17 -3.82
CA SER A 43 -4.32 4.38 -5.13
C SER A 43 -2.81 4.45 -5.00
N ILE A 44 -2.10 3.93 -5.98
CA ILE A 44 -0.64 4.02 -6.05
C ILE A 44 -0.26 3.93 -7.52
N ALA A 45 0.63 4.81 -7.94
CA ALA A 45 1.05 4.82 -9.34
C ALA A 45 2.45 5.37 -9.47
N ILE A 46 3.17 4.84 -10.45
CA ILE A 46 4.48 5.32 -10.87
C ILE A 46 4.34 5.76 -12.33
N LYS A 47 4.93 6.90 -12.67
CA LYS A 47 4.92 7.41 -14.01
C LYS A 47 5.44 6.35 -14.98
N LYS A 48 4.77 6.18 -16.11
CA LYS A 48 5.01 5.04 -16.99
C LYS A 48 6.46 4.95 -17.45
N ASP A 49 7.09 6.08 -17.74
CA ASP A 49 8.46 6.10 -18.23
C ASP A 49 9.50 5.79 -17.13
N ARG A 50 9.04 5.57 -15.91
CA ARG A 50 9.89 5.16 -14.80
C ARG A 50 9.64 3.73 -14.36
N TRP A 51 8.81 2.98 -15.11
CA TRP A 51 8.53 1.57 -14.79
C TRP A 51 9.77 0.72 -15.01
N GLY A 52 9.86 -0.39 -14.26
CA GLY A 52 10.95 -1.32 -14.38
C GLY A 52 12.24 -0.91 -13.72
N LYS A 53 12.22 0.17 -12.94
CA LYS A 53 13.42 0.70 -12.28
C LYS A 53 13.36 0.56 -10.77
N GLY A 54 12.35 -0.12 -10.23
CA GLY A 54 12.25 -0.38 -8.80
C GLY A 54 11.58 0.71 -7.99
N TYR A 55 11.03 1.74 -8.62
CA TYR A 55 10.40 2.82 -7.87
C TYR A 55 9.13 2.39 -7.16
N GLY A 56 8.33 1.51 -7.77
CA GLY A 56 7.12 1.01 -7.12
C GLY A 56 7.45 0.26 -5.84
N LYS A 57 8.47 -0.56 -5.89
CA LYS A 57 8.91 -1.32 -4.72
C LYS A 57 9.43 -0.41 -3.63
N ARG A 58 10.20 0.62 -4.01
CA ARG A 58 10.73 1.60 -3.06
C ARG A 58 9.60 2.36 -2.37
N LEU A 59 8.59 2.77 -3.15
CA LEU A 59 7.45 3.48 -2.58
C LEU A 59 6.69 2.60 -1.61
N MET A 60 6.43 1.35 -1.98
CA MET A 60 5.76 0.41 -1.08
C MET A 60 6.54 0.18 0.20
N LYS A 61 7.84 0.02 0.09
CA LYS A 61 8.68 -0.17 1.28
C LYS A 61 8.65 1.05 2.18
N PHE A 62 8.64 2.24 1.59
CA PHE A 62 8.52 3.47 2.36
C PHE A 62 7.18 3.50 3.11
N LEU A 63 6.09 3.15 2.44
CA LEU A 63 4.78 3.15 3.08
C LEU A 63 4.73 2.16 4.25
N ILE A 64 5.28 0.98 4.05
CA ILE A 64 5.30 -0.03 5.10
C ILE A 64 6.08 0.49 6.31
N GLU A 65 7.22 1.10 6.07
CA GLU A 65 8.02 1.65 7.16
C GLU A 65 7.32 2.80 7.87
N TYR A 66 6.65 3.66 7.08
CA TYR A 66 5.94 4.81 7.64
C TYR A 66 4.81 4.38 8.58
N PHE A 67 4.05 3.35 8.19
CA PHE A 67 2.90 2.90 8.97
C PHE A 67 3.23 1.83 10.00
N LYS A 68 4.48 1.38 10.05
CA LYS A 68 4.92 0.39 11.01
C LYS A 68 4.69 0.91 12.43
N GLY A 69 4.03 0.10 13.25
CA GLY A 69 3.67 0.52 14.60
C GLY A 69 2.38 1.32 14.68
N LYS A 70 1.81 1.70 13.54
CA LYS A 70 0.56 2.45 13.50
C LYS A 70 -0.61 1.59 13.05
N VAL A 71 -0.34 0.56 12.25
CA VAL A 71 -1.36 -0.34 11.73
C VAL A 71 -0.86 -1.77 11.87
N SER A 72 -1.80 -2.73 11.88
CA SER A 72 -1.43 -4.14 11.93
C SER A 72 -1.40 -4.79 10.55
N ARG A 73 -1.99 -4.16 9.55
CA ARG A 73 -2.01 -4.73 8.19
C ARG A 73 -2.24 -3.67 7.13
N PHE A 74 -1.79 -4.02 5.92
CA PHE A 74 -2.14 -3.28 4.71
C PHE A 74 -3.12 -4.10 3.89
N VAL A 75 -4.04 -3.42 3.22
CA VAL A 75 -5.01 -4.03 2.31
C VAL A 75 -5.03 -3.24 1.01
N LEU A 76 -5.16 -3.92 -0.10
CA LEU A 76 -5.34 -3.25 -1.39
C LEU A 76 -6.18 -4.13 -2.31
N ASP A 77 -6.78 -3.49 -3.31
CA ASP A 77 -7.42 -4.18 -4.42
C ASP A 77 -6.61 -3.92 -5.68
N VAL A 78 -6.49 -4.94 -6.52
CA VAL A 78 -5.71 -4.86 -7.75
C VAL A 78 -6.48 -5.56 -8.86
N ARG A 79 -6.46 -4.99 -10.08
CA ARG A 79 -7.11 -5.63 -11.22
C ARG A 79 -6.47 -6.98 -11.48
N ARG A 80 -7.32 -7.96 -11.77
CA ARG A 80 -6.85 -9.32 -12.04
C ARG A 80 -5.83 -9.36 -13.18
N SER A 81 -5.97 -8.49 -14.17
CA SER A 81 -5.07 -8.46 -15.31
C SER A 81 -3.76 -7.74 -15.03
N ASN A 82 -3.66 -7.06 -13.90
CA ASN A 82 -2.45 -6.28 -13.59
C ASN A 82 -1.39 -7.18 -12.96
N ILE A 83 -0.85 -8.07 -13.78
CA ILE A 83 0.12 -9.09 -13.34
C ILE A 83 1.36 -8.43 -12.76
N ARG A 84 1.78 -7.34 -13.33
CA ARG A 84 2.97 -6.61 -12.89
C ARG A 84 2.83 -6.15 -11.45
N ALA A 85 1.69 -5.52 -11.12
CA ALA A 85 1.45 -5.05 -9.76
C ALA A 85 1.29 -6.22 -8.80
N ILE A 86 0.56 -7.26 -9.21
CA ILE A 86 0.36 -8.43 -8.36
C ILE A 86 1.70 -9.04 -7.98
N ARG A 87 2.59 -9.19 -8.96
CA ARG A 87 3.93 -9.75 -8.69
C ARG A 87 4.74 -8.86 -7.76
N LEU A 88 4.63 -7.55 -7.94
CA LEU A 88 5.31 -6.60 -7.05
C LEU A 88 4.85 -6.79 -5.63
N TYR A 89 3.53 -6.79 -5.41
CA TYR A 89 2.98 -6.92 -4.07
C TYR A 89 3.32 -8.27 -3.45
N GLN A 90 3.27 -9.34 -4.25
CA GLN A 90 3.66 -10.66 -3.76
C GLN A 90 5.12 -10.70 -3.35
N SER A 91 5.99 -10.02 -4.11
CA SER A 91 7.42 -9.99 -3.80
C SER A 91 7.72 -9.30 -2.48
N ILE A 92 6.81 -8.44 -2.02
CA ILE A 92 6.94 -7.73 -0.75
C ILE A 92 6.34 -8.53 0.40
N GLY A 93 5.44 -9.47 0.08
CA GLY A 93 4.84 -10.34 1.09
C GLY A 93 3.32 -10.27 1.13
N PHE A 94 2.69 -9.50 0.26
CA PHE A 94 1.23 -9.48 0.17
C PHE A 94 0.72 -10.83 -0.33
N LYS A 95 -0.46 -11.22 0.16
CA LYS A 95 -1.12 -12.46 -0.25
C LYS A 95 -2.52 -12.14 -0.74
N ILE A 96 -2.96 -12.88 -1.75
CA ILE A 96 -4.33 -12.78 -2.24
C ILE A 96 -5.24 -13.44 -1.21
N ILE A 97 -6.24 -12.72 -0.72
CA ILE A 97 -7.17 -13.25 0.28
C ILE A 97 -8.57 -13.44 -0.26
N SER A 98 -8.94 -12.74 -1.35
CA SER A 98 -10.25 -12.94 -1.95
C SER A 98 -10.25 -12.40 -3.36
N GLU A 99 -11.28 -12.81 -4.11
CA GLU A 99 -11.54 -12.31 -5.46
C GLU A 99 -12.87 -11.57 -5.43
N ARG A 100 -12.89 -10.36 -6.01
CA ARG A 100 -14.11 -9.54 -6.09
C ARG A 100 -14.54 -9.50 -7.54
N ARG A 101 -15.57 -10.27 -7.87
CA ARG A 101 -16.04 -10.40 -9.24
C ARG A 101 -16.74 -9.12 -9.69
N GLY A 102 -16.40 -8.68 -10.92
CA GLY A 102 -17.01 -7.50 -11.52
C GLY A 102 -16.80 -6.23 -10.72
N TYR A 103 -15.71 -6.13 -9.99
CA TYR A 103 -15.48 -5.05 -9.04
C TYR A 103 -15.33 -3.70 -9.72
N TYR A 104 -14.65 -3.66 -10.86
CA TYR A 104 -14.41 -2.40 -11.57
C TYR A 104 -15.56 -2.10 -12.53
N SER A 105 -15.72 -0.82 -12.86
CA SER A 105 -16.86 -0.36 -13.69
C SER A 105 -16.89 -1.01 -15.06
N ASP A 106 -15.74 -1.45 -15.57
CA ASP A 106 -15.66 -2.13 -16.86
C ASP A 106 -15.93 -3.64 -16.75
N GLY A 107 -16.27 -4.11 -15.55
CA GLY A 107 -16.60 -5.52 -15.32
C GLY A 107 -15.42 -6.38 -14.94
N GLU A 108 -14.22 -5.83 -14.90
CA GLU A 108 -13.05 -6.63 -14.54
C GLU A 108 -13.06 -6.99 -13.07
N ASP A 109 -12.61 -8.21 -12.75
CA ASP A 109 -12.46 -8.70 -11.39
C ASP A 109 -11.26 -8.05 -10.71
N ALA A 110 -11.30 -8.01 -9.39
CA ALA A 110 -10.17 -7.57 -8.57
C ALA A 110 -9.73 -8.71 -7.66
N PHE A 111 -8.45 -8.72 -7.35
CA PHE A 111 -7.96 -9.48 -6.20
C PHE A 111 -7.79 -8.53 -5.04
N GLN A 112 -8.25 -8.97 -3.86
CA GLN A 112 -7.93 -8.28 -2.62
C GLN A 112 -6.69 -8.92 -2.03
N MET A 113 -5.70 -8.10 -1.70
CA MET A 113 -4.43 -8.58 -1.16
C MET A 113 -4.17 -7.93 0.18
N THR A 114 -3.49 -8.64 1.06
CA THR A 114 -3.18 -8.14 2.38
C THR A 114 -1.74 -8.46 2.77
N LEU A 115 -1.15 -7.58 3.57
CA LEU A 115 0.15 -7.78 4.18
C LEU A 115 0.00 -7.58 5.68
N GLU A 116 0.24 -8.63 6.46
CA GLU A 116 0.25 -8.52 7.91
C GLU A 116 1.58 -7.99 8.36
N LEU A 117 1.57 -7.03 9.28
CA LEU A 117 2.79 -6.47 9.83
C LEU A 117 3.09 -7.12 11.16
N GLU A 118 4.38 -7.32 11.44
CA GLU A 118 4.78 -7.86 12.72
C GLU A 118 4.62 -6.80 13.79
N GLU A 119 4.22 -7.24 14.98
CA GLU A 119 4.15 -6.35 16.11
C GLU A 119 5.55 -6.01 16.57
N ASN A 120 5.70 -4.85 17.04
CA ASN A 120 6.97 -4.44 17.60
C ASN A 120 7.17 -5.13 18.93
N GLY A 121 7.72 -6.02 18.97
CA GLY A 121 7.89 -6.49 20.03
C GLY A 121 7.91 -7.32 20.28
N GLY A 122 7.62 -7.14 19.65
CA GLY A 122 7.50 -7.79 19.90
C GLY A 122 7.46 -8.55 19.93
N ASP A 123 7.21 -8.96 19.76
CA ASP A 123 6.94 -9.63 19.93
C ASP A 123 6.72 -10.22 20.23
N LYS A 124 6.43 -10.63 20.25
CA LYS A 124 5.91 -10.99 20.73
C LYS A 124 5.92 -11.46 21.07
N GLY A 125 6.11 -11.77 20.89
CA GLY A 125 5.79 -11.95 21.53
C GLY A 125 6.20 -12.06 21.66
N LYS A 126 6.47 -12.30 21.65
CA LYS A 126 6.58 -12.07 22.10
C LYS A 126 6.78 -11.63 22.45
N ALA A 127 7.18 -12.05 22.57
CA ALA A 127 7.07 -11.44 23.10
C ALA A 127 7.52 -11.02 23.14
N PHE A 128 8.11 -11.00 23.06
CA PHE A 128 8.21 -10.20 23.28
C PHE A 128 8.79 -9.59 23.16
N GLU A 129 9.13 -10.17 23.02
CA GLU A 129 9.37 -9.41 23.13
C GLU A 129 9.66 -8.74 22.96
N ALA A 130 10.11 -9.28 23.17
CA ALA A 130 10.05 -8.47 23.23
C ALA A 130 10.47 -7.91 22.94
N VAL A 131 10.75 -8.17 23.01
CA VAL A 131 10.74 -7.28 22.95
C VAL A 131 11.12 -6.65 22.36
N ASN A 132 11.41 -6.80 22.26
CA ASN A 132 11.35 -5.91 21.98
C ASN A 132 11.66 -5.41 21.38
N THR A 133 11.74 -5.75 21.29
CA THR A 133 11.54 -5.09 20.96
C THR A 133 11.61 -4.61 20.41
N GLY A 134 11.62 -5.00 20.22
CA GLY A 134 11.08 -4.41 20.00
C GLY A 134 11.05 -4.23 19.48
N GLY A 135 11.01 -4.48 19.32
CA GLY A 135 10.44 -4.15 19.19
C GLY A 135 10.47 -4.09 18.77
#